data_764b4abbe597a9379263fa671e3c653d
#
_entry.id   764b4abbe597a9379263fa671e3c653d
#
_cell.length_a   1.000
_cell.length_b   1.000
_cell.length_c   1.000
_cell.angle_alpha   90.00
_cell.angle_beta   90.00
_cell.angle_gamma   90.00
#
_symmetry.space_group_name_H-M   'P 1'
#
loop_
_entity.id
_entity.type
_entity.pdbx_description
1 polymer ?
#
loop_
_entity_poly.entity_id
_entity_poly.type
_entity_poly.pdbx_seq_one_letter_code
_entity_poly.pdbx_strand_id
1 'polypeptide(L)'
;MMGQDLAKVLERVVAHYQPIVALGTGAVAGFEMLARIADDAGPARSIGPIIEEIESDPGHVEKLMWRLLQAIQRDVQPLFARFPDFYVSVNVPPAMLGDGRLLAMVGELGLTPCVNRLVCEVTERQALSAAGRAALDSARKSHMRIAMDDFGTGNSGLAQLLGMTIDVLKLDRSQVEHLLKDPTADRLVRGIVALASVLRARTVAEGVETAAQAFFLLAAGVDYGQGWFWSKAVPPEELPRVIEDGFGDRQRELLALLHAGAKER
;
A
#
# COMPACT_ATOMS: atom_id res chain seq x y z
N MET A 1 -23.35 -13.46 8.46
CA MET A 1 -22.57 -14.54 7.83
C MET A 1 -21.95 -15.47 8.89
N MET A 2 -22.75 -15.88 9.88
CA MET A 2 -22.29 -16.85 10.88
C MET A 2 -22.48 -18.26 10.29
N GLY A 3 -21.38 -19.02 10.14
CA GLY A 3 -21.43 -20.43 9.79
C GLY A 3 -20.73 -20.90 8.51
N GLN A 4 -20.01 -20.03 7.79
CA GLN A 4 -19.10 -20.51 6.77
C GLN A 4 -17.81 -21.00 7.43
N ASP A 5 -17.37 -22.18 7.05
CA ASP A 5 -16.05 -22.71 7.42
C ASP A 5 -14.96 -21.76 6.88
N LEU A 6 -14.34 -20.98 7.76
CA LEU A 6 -13.34 -19.95 7.41
C LEU A 6 -12.19 -20.55 6.59
N ALA A 7 -11.84 -21.81 6.86
CA ALA A 7 -10.84 -22.53 6.09
C ALA A 7 -11.23 -22.64 4.60
N LYS A 8 -12.53 -22.89 4.30
CA LYS A 8 -13.03 -22.92 2.91
C LYS A 8 -13.07 -21.53 2.27
N VAL A 9 -13.39 -20.49 3.07
CA VAL A 9 -13.34 -19.11 2.58
C VAL A 9 -11.92 -18.73 2.19
N LEU A 10 -10.93 -19.09 3.00
CA LEU A 10 -9.52 -18.85 2.71
C LEU A 10 -9.04 -19.55 1.43
N GLU A 11 -9.64 -20.69 1.07
CA GLU A 11 -9.34 -21.36 -0.21
C GLU A 11 -9.78 -20.60 -1.44
N ARG A 12 -10.74 -19.69 -1.29
CA ARG A 12 -11.28 -18.85 -2.36
C ARG A 12 -10.63 -17.46 -2.41
N VAL A 13 -9.60 -17.19 -1.58
CA VAL A 13 -8.89 -15.92 -1.60
C VAL A 13 -8.11 -15.80 -2.91
N VAL A 14 -8.31 -14.67 -3.57
CA VAL A 14 -7.59 -14.21 -4.75
C VAL A 14 -7.00 -12.82 -4.50
N ALA A 15 -6.00 -12.43 -5.27
CA ALA A 15 -5.41 -11.10 -5.19
C ALA A 15 -6.00 -10.18 -6.27
N HIS A 16 -6.31 -8.94 -5.89
CA HIS A 16 -6.47 -7.82 -6.79
C HIS A 16 -5.40 -6.78 -6.47
N TYR A 17 -5.10 -5.91 -7.42
CA TYR A 17 -3.95 -5.02 -7.33
C TYR A 17 -4.38 -3.59 -7.62
N GLN A 18 -4.23 -2.69 -6.66
CA GLN A 18 -4.55 -1.29 -6.85
C GLN A 18 -3.29 -0.50 -7.23
N PRO A 19 -3.30 0.23 -8.35
CA PRO A 19 -2.13 0.98 -8.79
C PRO A 19 -1.75 2.08 -7.80
N ILE A 20 -0.44 2.20 -7.56
CA ILE A 20 0.21 3.31 -6.87
C ILE A 20 0.94 4.12 -7.95
N VAL A 21 0.55 5.38 -8.11
CA VAL A 21 0.91 6.22 -9.25
C VAL A 21 1.85 7.32 -8.81
N ALA A 22 2.95 7.52 -9.51
CA ALA A 22 3.85 8.64 -9.29
C ALA A 22 3.19 9.96 -9.70
N LEU A 23 2.95 10.86 -8.75
CA LEU A 23 2.23 12.11 -8.97
C LEU A 23 2.94 13.05 -9.96
N GLY A 24 4.26 12.98 -10.05
CA GLY A 24 5.05 13.80 -10.96
C GLY A 24 4.98 13.36 -12.43
N THR A 25 4.73 12.07 -12.71
CA THR A 25 4.86 11.49 -14.06
C THR A 25 3.62 10.77 -14.56
N GLY A 26 2.71 10.34 -13.67
CA GLY A 26 1.58 9.46 -14.00
C GLY A 26 1.99 8.00 -14.24
N ALA A 27 3.27 7.65 -14.06
CA ALA A 27 3.74 6.28 -14.18
C ALA A 27 3.29 5.42 -12.99
N VAL A 28 3.05 4.14 -13.22
CA VAL A 28 2.78 3.18 -12.15
C VAL A 28 4.09 2.87 -11.43
N ALA A 29 4.17 3.25 -10.16
CA ALA A 29 5.32 3.00 -9.29
C ALA A 29 5.23 1.65 -8.57
N GLY A 30 4.02 1.14 -8.37
CA GLY A 30 3.77 -0.11 -7.67
C GLY A 30 2.29 -0.46 -7.66
N PHE A 31 1.99 -1.52 -6.92
CA PHE A 31 0.62 -1.94 -6.63
C PHE A 31 0.49 -2.31 -5.17
N GLU A 32 -0.63 -1.93 -4.56
CA GLU A 32 -1.07 -2.56 -3.33
C GLU A 32 -1.85 -3.83 -3.66
N MET A 33 -1.43 -4.95 -3.07
CA MET A 33 -2.13 -6.21 -3.18
C MET A 33 -3.26 -6.28 -2.15
N LEU A 34 -4.46 -6.42 -2.64
CA LEU A 34 -5.68 -6.47 -1.85
C LEU A 34 -6.31 -7.86 -1.92
N ALA A 35 -6.44 -8.52 -0.77
CA ALA A 35 -7.12 -9.80 -0.68
C ALA A 35 -8.61 -9.65 -1.03
N ARG A 36 -9.12 -10.57 -1.84
CA ARG A 36 -10.52 -10.67 -2.24
C ARG A 36 -10.99 -12.12 -2.10
N ILE A 37 -12.26 -12.31 -1.93
CA ILE A 37 -12.90 -13.63 -1.96
C ILE A 37 -13.53 -13.79 -3.32
N ALA A 38 -13.11 -14.79 -4.09
CA ALA A 38 -13.72 -15.11 -5.38
C ALA A 38 -15.21 -15.47 -5.19
N ASP A 39 -16.04 -14.94 -6.07
CA ASP A 39 -17.47 -15.23 -6.11
C ASP A 39 -17.81 -15.91 -7.45
N ASP A 40 -18.46 -17.06 -7.41
CA ASP A 40 -18.78 -17.83 -8.63
C ASP A 40 -19.89 -17.15 -9.45
N ALA A 41 -20.67 -16.26 -8.81
CA ALA A 41 -21.82 -15.60 -9.41
C ALA A 41 -21.63 -14.09 -9.63
N GLY A 42 -20.48 -13.52 -9.24
CA GLY A 42 -20.28 -12.08 -9.30
C GLY A 42 -18.82 -11.63 -9.10
N PRO A 43 -18.59 -10.32 -8.97
CA PRO A 43 -17.25 -9.81 -8.75
C PRO A 43 -16.68 -10.25 -7.40
N ALA A 44 -15.35 -10.43 -7.34
CA ALA A 44 -14.66 -10.78 -6.10
C ALA A 44 -14.91 -9.71 -5.01
N ARG A 45 -15.16 -10.16 -3.78
CA ARG A 45 -15.54 -9.31 -2.65
C ARG A 45 -14.36 -9.04 -1.73
N SER A 46 -14.37 -7.89 -1.04
CA SER A 46 -13.37 -7.57 -0.03
C SER A 46 -13.35 -8.60 1.11
N ILE A 47 -12.15 -8.93 1.60
CA ILE A 47 -11.94 -9.74 2.80
C ILE A 47 -12.15 -8.93 4.10
N GLY A 48 -12.17 -7.60 4.03
CA GLY A 48 -12.29 -6.72 5.19
C GLY A 48 -13.33 -7.11 6.22
N PRO A 49 -14.58 -7.49 5.84
CA PRO A 49 -15.62 -7.87 6.81
C PRO A 49 -15.31 -9.08 7.68
N ILE A 50 -14.31 -9.89 7.34
CA ILE A 50 -13.91 -11.11 8.08
C ILE A 50 -12.45 -11.07 8.53
N ILE A 51 -11.73 -9.95 8.33
CA ILE A 51 -10.29 -9.88 8.64
C ILE A 51 -10.02 -10.09 10.13
N GLU A 52 -10.84 -9.52 11.02
CA GLU A 52 -10.70 -9.69 12.46
C GLU A 52 -10.86 -11.17 12.88
N GLU A 53 -11.78 -11.90 12.25
CA GLU A 53 -11.97 -13.33 12.50
C GLU A 53 -10.75 -14.14 12.01
N ILE A 54 -10.17 -13.78 10.88
CA ILE A 54 -8.92 -14.40 10.37
C ILE A 54 -7.76 -14.11 11.34
N GLU A 55 -7.60 -12.87 11.78
CA GLU A 55 -6.51 -12.44 12.66
C GLU A 55 -6.59 -13.04 14.06
N SER A 56 -7.76 -13.51 14.49
CA SER A 56 -7.93 -14.19 15.77
C SER A 56 -7.26 -15.55 15.85
N ASP A 57 -6.91 -16.16 14.71
CA ASP A 57 -6.23 -17.45 14.61
C ASP A 57 -4.94 -17.35 13.80
N PRO A 58 -3.75 -17.55 14.42
CA PRO A 58 -2.48 -17.51 13.71
C PRO A 58 -2.37 -18.46 12.52
N GLY A 59 -3.05 -19.60 12.54
CA GLY A 59 -3.05 -20.55 11.42
C GLY A 59 -3.84 -20.03 10.21
N HIS A 60 -4.92 -19.28 10.45
CA HIS A 60 -5.66 -18.60 9.39
C HIS A 60 -4.85 -17.46 8.78
N VAL A 61 -4.16 -16.68 9.60
CA VAL A 61 -3.25 -15.62 9.14
C VAL A 61 -2.16 -16.20 8.25
N GLU A 62 -1.54 -17.30 8.69
CA GLU A 62 -0.49 -17.99 7.94
C GLU A 62 -1.00 -18.51 6.60
N LYS A 63 -2.18 -19.14 6.58
CA LYS A 63 -2.82 -19.64 5.36
C LYS A 63 -3.16 -18.48 4.40
N LEU A 64 -3.68 -17.36 4.91
CA LEU A 64 -3.94 -16.17 4.10
C LEU A 64 -2.66 -15.64 3.48
N MET A 65 -1.62 -15.42 4.29
CA MET A 65 -0.35 -14.88 3.83
C MET A 65 0.32 -15.79 2.79
N TRP A 66 0.29 -17.09 3.00
CA TRP A 66 0.79 -18.08 2.03
C TRP A 66 0.11 -17.91 0.67
N ARG A 67 -1.22 -17.80 0.64
CA ARG A 67 -1.96 -17.58 -0.61
C ARG A 67 -1.63 -16.27 -1.29
N LEU A 68 -1.47 -15.20 -0.50
CA LEU A 68 -1.11 -13.89 -1.06
C LEU A 68 0.30 -13.91 -1.65
N LEU A 69 1.27 -14.53 -0.99
CA LEU A 69 2.62 -14.69 -1.53
C LEU A 69 2.66 -15.60 -2.77
N GLN A 70 1.84 -16.66 -2.81
CA GLN A 70 1.67 -17.47 -4.04
C GLN A 70 1.09 -16.63 -5.19
N ALA A 71 0.16 -15.72 -4.90
CA ALA A 71 -0.34 -14.80 -5.92
C ALA A 71 0.76 -13.85 -6.41
N ILE A 72 1.61 -13.31 -5.53
CA ILE A 72 2.77 -12.49 -5.94
C ILE A 72 3.71 -13.31 -6.84
N GLN A 73 4.02 -14.54 -6.46
CA GLN A 73 4.88 -15.43 -7.25
C GLN A 73 4.32 -15.65 -8.66
N ARG A 74 3.04 -15.92 -8.75
CA ARG A 74 2.37 -16.23 -10.03
C ARG A 74 2.15 -15.01 -10.90
N ASP A 75 1.64 -13.92 -10.30
CA ASP A 75 1.08 -12.78 -11.01
C ASP A 75 2.10 -11.64 -11.20
N VAL A 76 2.96 -11.41 -10.20
CA VAL A 76 3.81 -10.21 -10.11
C VAL A 76 5.27 -10.51 -10.39
N GLN A 77 5.80 -11.61 -9.87
CA GLN A 77 7.23 -11.96 -10.03
C GLN A 77 7.69 -11.98 -11.50
N PRO A 78 6.91 -12.53 -12.47
CA PRO A 78 7.31 -12.52 -13.87
C PRO A 78 7.42 -11.11 -14.45
N LEU A 79 6.66 -10.14 -13.93
CA LEU A 79 6.65 -8.76 -14.39
C LEU A 79 7.90 -7.98 -13.94
N PHE A 80 8.55 -8.39 -12.86
CA PHE A 80 9.77 -7.73 -12.37
C PHE A 80 10.94 -7.77 -13.38
N ALA A 81 11.00 -8.77 -14.23
CA ALA A 81 12.01 -8.84 -15.28
C ALA A 81 11.73 -7.85 -16.42
N ARG A 82 10.46 -7.63 -16.73
CA ARG A 82 10.01 -6.73 -17.82
C ARG A 82 9.94 -5.27 -17.36
N PHE A 83 9.56 -5.04 -16.09
CA PHE A 83 9.36 -3.72 -15.51
C PHE A 83 10.22 -3.60 -14.23
N PRO A 84 11.46 -3.10 -14.36
CA PRO A 84 12.41 -3.15 -13.24
C PRO A 84 12.12 -2.18 -12.10
N ASP A 85 11.29 -1.15 -12.33
CA ASP A 85 11.16 -0.01 -11.42
C ASP A 85 9.90 -0.03 -10.54
N PHE A 86 9.05 -1.08 -10.61
CA PHE A 86 7.86 -1.16 -9.79
C PHE A 86 7.99 -2.12 -8.60
N TYR A 87 7.13 -1.96 -7.62
CA TYR A 87 7.05 -2.78 -6.42
C TYR A 87 5.63 -3.29 -6.17
N VAL A 88 5.47 -4.25 -5.27
CA VAL A 88 4.19 -4.67 -4.74
C VAL A 88 4.19 -4.53 -3.22
N SER A 89 3.14 -3.94 -2.66
CA SER A 89 2.93 -3.88 -1.22
C SER A 89 1.84 -4.86 -0.78
N VAL A 90 1.98 -5.34 0.45
CA VAL A 90 1.07 -6.29 1.08
C VAL A 90 0.94 -6.02 2.57
N ASN A 91 -0.27 -6.08 3.07
CA ASN A 91 -0.55 -5.97 4.50
C ASN A 91 0.00 -7.19 5.25
N VAL A 92 0.88 -6.97 6.23
CA VAL A 92 1.55 -8.04 6.97
C VAL A 92 1.39 -7.81 8.48
N PRO A 93 0.81 -8.75 9.21
CA PRO A 93 0.81 -8.70 10.67
C PRO A 93 2.24 -8.69 11.23
N PRO A 94 2.60 -7.78 12.15
CA PRO A 94 3.96 -7.67 12.69
C PRO A 94 4.51 -8.96 13.29
N ALA A 95 3.67 -9.82 13.85
CA ALA A 95 4.08 -11.10 14.40
C ALA A 95 4.80 -11.97 13.35
N MET A 96 4.33 -11.98 12.10
CA MET A 96 4.94 -12.78 11.03
C MET A 96 6.28 -12.21 10.54
N LEU A 97 6.50 -10.90 10.69
CA LEU A 97 7.79 -10.27 10.41
C LEU A 97 8.80 -10.61 11.51
N GLY A 98 8.35 -10.54 12.78
CA GLY A 98 9.23 -10.68 13.96
C GLY A 98 9.73 -12.10 14.20
N ASP A 99 8.94 -13.12 13.89
CA ASP A 99 9.29 -14.53 14.10
C ASP A 99 9.91 -15.21 12.87
N GLY A 100 10.06 -14.48 11.77
CA GLY A 100 10.72 -14.96 10.55
C GLY A 100 9.86 -15.85 9.65
N ARG A 101 8.60 -16.12 9.99
CA ARG A 101 7.70 -16.96 9.17
C ARG A 101 7.49 -16.39 7.77
N LEU A 102 7.31 -15.06 7.67
CA LEU A 102 7.17 -14.43 6.36
C LEU A 102 8.40 -14.67 5.47
N LEU A 103 9.60 -14.55 6.02
CA LEU A 103 10.84 -14.79 5.29
C LEU A 103 11.00 -16.25 4.86
N ALA A 104 10.60 -17.19 5.71
CA ALA A 104 10.60 -18.60 5.35
C ALA A 104 9.69 -18.85 4.13
N MET A 105 8.45 -18.32 4.16
CA MET A 105 7.51 -18.41 3.03
C MET A 105 8.06 -17.74 1.75
N VAL A 106 8.67 -16.56 1.85
CA VAL A 106 9.33 -15.88 0.73
C VAL A 106 10.43 -16.73 0.13
N GLY A 107 11.21 -17.41 0.98
CA GLY A 107 12.25 -18.36 0.54
C GLY A 107 11.70 -19.58 -0.16
N GLU A 108 10.70 -20.24 0.43
CA GLU A 108 10.05 -21.44 -0.12
C GLU A 108 9.38 -21.17 -1.47
N LEU A 109 8.83 -19.96 -1.66
CA LEU A 109 8.21 -19.55 -2.92
C LEU A 109 9.22 -18.98 -3.94
N GLY A 110 10.53 -18.97 -3.65
CA GLY A 110 11.53 -18.42 -4.57
C GLY A 110 11.44 -16.93 -4.81
N LEU A 111 10.86 -16.16 -3.88
CA LEU A 111 10.71 -14.71 -3.98
C LEU A 111 11.93 -13.94 -3.43
N THR A 112 12.90 -14.62 -2.82
CA THR A 112 14.11 -14.01 -2.26
C THR A 112 14.84 -13.07 -3.23
N PRO A 113 15.01 -13.38 -4.54
CA PRO A 113 15.69 -12.48 -5.47
C PRO A 113 15.00 -11.13 -5.68
N CYS A 114 13.70 -11.05 -5.38
CA CYS A 114 12.90 -9.82 -5.53
C CYS A 114 12.38 -9.27 -4.19
N VAL A 115 12.94 -9.72 -3.06
CA VAL A 115 12.49 -9.33 -1.72
C VAL A 115 12.50 -7.80 -1.49
N ASN A 116 13.43 -7.09 -2.09
CA ASN A 116 13.53 -5.63 -2.04
C ASN A 116 12.42 -4.91 -2.83
N ARG A 117 11.61 -5.64 -3.58
CA ARG A 117 10.42 -5.14 -4.28
C ARG A 117 9.12 -5.51 -3.57
N LEU A 118 9.23 -6.26 -2.48
CA LEU A 118 8.12 -6.52 -1.58
C LEU A 118 8.12 -5.44 -0.50
N VAL A 119 7.02 -4.74 -0.38
CA VAL A 119 6.81 -3.72 0.66
C VAL A 119 5.80 -4.26 1.65
N CYS A 120 6.21 -4.46 2.90
CA CYS A 120 5.33 -4.91 3.96
C CYS A 120 4.63 -3.70 4.57
N GLU A 121 3.31 -3.66 4.51
CA GLU A 121 2.49 -2.64 5.13
C GLU A 121 2.16 -3.04 6.56
N VAL A 122 2.40 -2.13 7.49
CA VAL A 122 2.06 -2.27 8.92
C VAL A 122 1.40 -0.99 9.39
N THR A 123 0.33 -1.10 10.18
CA THR A 123 -0.34 0.10 10.71
C THR A 123 0.56 0.83 11.72
N GLU A 124 0.37 2.15 11.85
CA GLU A 124 1.11 2.99 12.80
C GLU A 124 1.11 2.38 14.22
N ARG A 125 -0.07 1.99 14.73
CA ARG A 125 -0.22 1.42 16.06
C ARG A 125 0.55 0.11 16.23
N GLN A 126 0.56 -0.75 15.22
CA GLN A 126 1.28 -2.02 15.26
C GLN A 126 2.80 -1.77 15.23
N ALA A 127 3.28 -0.90 14.34
CA ALA A 127 4.69 -0.57 14.19
C ALA A 127 5.31 0.00 15.47
N LEU A 128 4.56 0.83 16.20
CA LEU A 128 5.03 1.48 17.43
C LEU A 128 5.02 0.58 18.67
N SER A 129 4.40 -0.59 18.63
CA SER A 129 4.50 -1.58 19.69
C SER A 129 5.92 -2.14 19.83
N ALA A 130 6.26 -2.70 20.99
CA ALA A 130 7.58 -3.34 21.19
C ALA A 130 7.80 -4.52 20.21
N ALA A 131 6.76 -5.33 19.99
CA ALA A 131 6.79 -6.43 19.02
C ALA A 131 6.94 -5.90 17.58
N GLY A 132 6.22 -4.81 17.26
CA GLY A 132 6.31 -4.18 15.94
C GLY A 132 7.72 -3.65 15.63
N ARG A 133 8.37 -2.97 16.56
CA ARG A 133 9.75 -2.48 16.36
C ARG A 133 10.72 -3.63 16.10
N ALA A 134 10.64 -4.70 16.89
CA ALA A 134 11.47 -5.89 16.67
C ALA A 134 11.20 -6.52 15.28
N ALA A 135 9.93 -6.53 14.87
CA ALA A 135 9.52 -7.01 13.55
C ALA A 135 10.11 -6.17 12.40
N LEU A 136 10.06 -4.83 12.52
CA LEU A 136 10.65 -3.91 11.54
C LEU A 136 12.18 -4.08 11.43
N ASP A 137 12.86 -4.24 12.56
CA ASP A 137 14.30 -4.51 12.58
C ASP A 137 14.65 -5.85 11.88
N SER A 138 13.81 -6.87 12.06
CA SER A 138 13.94 -8.16 11.38
C SER A 138 13.75 -8.02 9.86
N ALA A 139 12.70 -7.35 9.44
CA ALA A 139 12.40 -7.10 8.04
C ALA A 139 13.55 -6.34 7.34
N ARG A 140 14.09 -5.32 8.00
CA ARG A 140 15.23 -4.56 7.48
C ARG A 140 16.48 -5.41 7.27
N LYS A 141 16.81 -6.29 8.22
CA LYS A 141 17.96 -7.22 8.09
C LYS A 141 17.81 -8.14 6.88
N SER A 142 16.60 -8.34 6.43
CA SER A 142 16.24 -9.19 5.30
C SER A 142 16.02 -8.41 4.00
N HIS A 143 16.36 -7.10 3.98
CA HIS A 143 16.20 -6.21 2.84
C HIS A 143 14.73 -6.02 2.38
N MET A 144 13.75 -6.39 3.21
CA MET A 144 12.36 -6.04 2.99
C MET A 144 12.14 -4.57 3.23
N ARG A 145 11.31 -3.96 2.39
CA ARG A 145 10.87 -2.57 2.57
C ARG A 145 9.62 -2.51 3.44
N ILE A 146 9.50 -1.42 4.20
CA ILE A 146 8.38 -1.22 5.13
C ILE A 146 7.60 0.02 4.73
N ALA A 147 6.28 -0.12 4.62
CA ALA A 147 5.34 0.97 4.59
C ALA A 147 4.62 1.08 5.95
N MET A 148 4.60 2.28 6.50
CA MET A 148 3.74 2.60 7.63
C MET A 148 2.39 3.07 7.11
N ASP A 149 1.37 2.30 7.42
CA ASP A 149 0.00 2.53 6.98
C ASP A 149 -0.84 3.28 8.02
N ASP A 150 -1.93 3.92 7.58
CA ASP A 150 -2.87 4.70 8.41
C ASP A 150 -2.19 5.81 9.25
N PHE A 151 -1.11 6.41 8.73
CA PHE A 151 -0.32 7.36 9.51
C PHE A 151 -1.12 8.62 9.87
N GLY A 152 -1.04 9.01 11.16
CA GLY A 152 -1.70 10.21 11.69
C GLY A 152 -3.15 10.01 12.11
N THR A 153 -3.68 8.78 12.05
CA THR A 153 -5.01 8.43 12.59
C THR A 153 -4.97 8.05 14.08
N GLY A 154 -3.76 7.79 14.62
CA GLY A 154 -3.51 7.37 15.99
C GLY A 154 -3.09 8.50 16.93
N ASN A 155 -2.92 8.18 18.22
CA ASN A 155 -2.42 9.09 19.25
C ASN A 155 -0.89 8.97 19.43
N SER A 156 -0.15 8.68 18.38
CA SER A 156 1.28 8.40 18.50
C SER A 156 2.10 9.69 18.56
N GLY A 157 3.02 9.74 19.51
CA GLY A 157 3.96 10.87 19.61
C GLY A 157 5.07 10.77 18.57
N LEU A 158 5.44 11.89 17.90
CA LEU A 158 6.53 11.96 16.93
C LEU A 158 7.85 11.36 17.44
N ALA A 159 8.09 11.47 18.76
CA ALA A 159 9.29 10.91 19.40
C ALA A 159 9.39 9.38 19.24
N GLN A 160 8.29 8.69 19.05
CA GLN A 160 8.27 7.23 18.87
C GLN A 160 8.77 6.79 17.49
N LEU A 161 8.77 7.70 16.51
CA LEU A 161 9.29 7.46 15.17
C LEU A 161 10.83 7.59 15.11
N LEU A 162 11.44 8.21 16.14
CA LEU A 162 12.88 8.37 16.17
C LEU A 162 13.57 7.00 16.22
N GLY A 163 14.49 6.80 15.28
CA GLY A 163 15.23 5.54 15.15
C GLY A 163 14.51 4.45 14.37
N MET A 164 13.26 4.66 13.95
CA MET A 164 12.59 3.73 13.03
C MET A 164 13.07 3.97 11.61
N THR A 165 13.25 2.90 10.87
CA THR A 165 13.51 2.96 9.43
C THR A 165 12.26 2.49 8.70
N ILE A 166 11.61 3.43 8.03
CA ILE A 166 10.44 3.23 7.17
C ILE A 166 10.82 3.70 5.76
N ASP A 167 10.39 2.97 4.75
CA ASP A 167 10.64 3.32 3.34
C ASP A 167 9.50 4.12 2.75
N VAL A 168 8.27 3.87 3.22
CA VAL A 168 7.05 4.50 2.74
C VAL A 168 6.18 4.91 3.91
N LEU A 169 5.59 6.10 3.83
CA LEU A 169 4.60 6.61 4.76
C LEU A 169 3.31 6.87 4.00
N LYS A 170 2.23 6.16 4.38
CA LYS A 170 0.93 6.24 3.72
C LYS A 170 0.03 7.21 4.48
N LEU A 171 -0.51 8.19 3.75
CA LEU A 171 -1.51 9.12 4.25
C LEU A 171 -2.88 8.47 4.09
N ASP A 172 -3.59 8.29 5.19
CA ASP A 172 -4.90 7.66 5.20
C ASP A 172 -5.94 8.44 4.38
N ARG A 173 -6.89 7.71 3.82
CA ARG A 173 -8.00 8.26 3.05
C ARG A 173 -8.75 9.37 3.79
N SER A 174 -8.95 9.26 5.11
CA SER A 174 -9.68 10.28 5.88
C SER A 174 -9.01 11.65 5.84
N GLN A 175 -7.68 11.69 5.74
CA GLN A 175 -6.91 12.94 5.61
C GLN A 175 -7.07 13.53 4.20
N VAL A 176 -7.08 12.67 3.16
CA VAL A 176 -7.23 13.08 1.75
C VAL A 176 -8.66 13.55 1.45
N GLU A 177 -9.67 12.94 2.05
CA GLU A 177 -11.08 13.29 1.86
C GLU A 177 -11.40 14.72 2.30
N HIS A 178 -10.70 15.24 3.31
CA HIS A 178 -10.89 16.58 3.86
C HIS A 178 -10.08 17.67 3.15
N LEU A 179 -9.17 17.29 2.24
CA LEU A 179 -8.36 18.24 1.47
C LEU A 179 -9.23 19.22 0.69
N LEU A 180 -8.79 20.48 0.65
CA LEU A 180 -9.46 21.59 -0.02
C LEU A 180 -10.81 22.01 0.60
N LYS A 181 -11.24 21.31 1.64
CA LYS A 181 -12.47 21.63 2.42
C LYS A 181 -12.10 22.17 3.80
N ASP A 182 -11.03 21.66 4.39
CA ASP A 182 -10.54 22.05 5.71
C ASP A 182 -9.07 22.49 5.62
N PRO A 183 -8.77 23.79 5.85
CA PRO A 183 -7.39 24.29 5.88
C PRO A 183 -6.50 23.59 6.91
N THR A 184 -7.08 22.92 7.91
CA THR A 184 -6.33 22.14 8.89
C THR A 184 -5.83 20.84 8.26
N ALA A 185 -6.66 20.18 7.46
CA ALA A 185 -6.25 19.00 6.69
C ALA A 185 -5.10 19.33 5.71
N ASP A 186 -5.19 20.47 5.03
CA ASP A 186 -4.14 20.92 4.11
C ASP A 186 -2.80 21.14 4.82
N ARG A 187 -2.81 21.75 6.02
CA ARG A 187 -1.60 21.93 6.85
C ARG A 187 -1.07 20.62 7.40
N LEU A 188 -1.96 19.72 7.80
CA LEU A 188 -1.59 18.39 8.31
C LEU A 188 -0.83 17.59 7.24
N VAL A 189 -1.36 17.51 6.03
CA VAL A 189 -0.69 16.80 4.91
C VAL A 189 0.70 17.38 4.65
N ARG A 190 0.85 18.71 4.62
CA ARG A 190 2.18 19.33 4.46
C ARG A 190 3.13 19.01 5.62
N GLY A 191 2.62 18.92 6.84
CA GLY A 191 3.37 18.50 8.02
C GLY A 191 3.85 17.06 7.92
N ILE A 192 2.99 16.16 7.43
CA ILE A 192 3.31 14.74 7.21
C ILE A 192 4.39 14.59 6.11
N VAL A 193 4.28 15.34 5.02
CA VAL A 193 5.30 15.34 3.96
C VAL A 193 6.66 15.82 4.49
N ALA A 194 6.68 16.88 5.31
CA ALA A 194 7.91 17.36 5.94
C ALA A 194 8.51 16.29 6.87
N LEU A 195 7.67 15.60 7.65
CA LEU A 195 8.11 14.50 8.51
C LEU A 195 8.69 13.33 7.70
N ALA A 196 8.01 12.91 6.63
CA ALA A 196 8.48 11.86 5.73
C ALA A 196 9.87 12.18 5.15
N SER A 197 10.10 13.46 4.79
CA SER A 197 11.40 13.94 4.34
C SER A 197 12.50 13.78 5.41
N VAL A 198 12.19 14.09 6.69
CA VAL A 198 13.11 13.87 7.81
C VAL A 198 13.43 12.39 8.01
N LEU A 199 12.43 11.52 7.86
CA LEU A 199 12.56 10.06 7.96
C LEU A 199 13.20 9.43 6.71
N ARG A 200 13.38 10.21 5.64
CA ARG A 200 13.81 9.73 4.31
C ARG A 200 12.87 8.69 3.71
N ALA A 201 11.59 8.75 4.09
CA ALA A 201 10.53 7.91 3.57
C ALA A 201 9.87 8.57 2.36
N ARG A 202 9.38 7.76 1.42
CA ARG A 202 8.48 8.21 0.37
C ARG A 202 7.06 8.30 0.90
N THR A 203 6.24 9.14 0.28
CA THR A 203 4.85 9.34 0.67
C THR A 203 3.88 8.75 -0.35
N VAL A 204 2.84 8.07 0.13
CA VAL A 204 1.70 7.60 -0.67
C VAL A 204 0.42 8.20 -0.09
N ALA A 205 -0.36 8.92 -0.88
CA ALA A 205 -1.69 9.39 -0.46
C ALA A 205 -2.77 8.44 -0.96
N GLU A 206 -3.62 7.98 -0.05
CA GLU A 206 -4.70 7.05 -0.32
C GLU A 206 -6.05 7.74 -0.54
N GLY A 207 -6.95 7.04 -1.24
CA GLY A 207 -8.31 7.52 -1.42
C GLY A 207 -8.43 8.78 -2.27
N VAL A 208 -7.49 9.02 -3.19
CA VAL A 208 -7.54 10.15 -4.12
C VAL A 208 -8.65 9.91 -5.14
N GLU A 209 -9.66 10.76 -5.16
CA GLU A 209 -10.83 10.61 -6.02
C GLU A 209 -10.96 11.71 -7.07
N THR A 210 -10.29 12.84 -6.89
CA THR A 210 -10.41 14.01 -7.79
C THR A 210 -9.07 14.54 -8.26
N ALA A 211 -9.08 15.19 -9.44
CA ALA A 211 -7.92 15.89 -9.98
C ALA A 211 -7.43 17.02 -9.04
N ALA A 212 -8.35 17.70 -8.35
CA ALA A 212 -8.00 18.78 -7.42
C ALA A 212 -7.24 18.25 -6.20
N GLN A 213 -7.65 17.10 -5.63
CA GLN A 213 -6.90 16.44 -4.56
C GLN A 213 -5.51 16.01 -5.05
N ALA A 214 -5.43 15.32 -6.20
CA ALA A 214 -4.15 14.89 -6.77
C ALA A 214 -3.22 16.07 -7.05
N PHE A 215 -3.75 17.18 -7.54
CA PHE A 215 -3.00 18.41 -7.75
C PHE A 215 -2.46 19.01 -6.45
N PHE A 216 -3.30 19.12 -5.42
CA PHE A 216 -2.88 19.61 -4.11
C PHE A 216 -1.74 18.75 -3.53
N LEU A 217 -1.89 17.42 -3.59
CA LEU A 217 -0.91 16.45 -3.09
C LEU A 217 0.43 16.59 -3.83
N LEU A 218 0.40 16.70 -5.16
CA LEU A 218 1.59 16.98 -5.97
C LEU A 218 2.26 18.30 -5.55
N ALA A 219 1.49 19.37 -5.39
CA ALA A 219 1.99 20.68 -4.97
C ALA A 219 2.48 20.71 -3.51
N ALA A 220 1.97 19.80 -2.67
CA ALA A 220 2.44 19.61 -1.30
C ALA A 220 3.73 18.77 -1.21
N GLY A 221 4.17 18.15 -2.32
CA GLY A 221 5.38 17.34 -2.38
C GLY A 221 5.16 15.86 -2.06
N VAL A 222 3.93 15.35 -2.13
CA VAL A 222 3.62 13.92 -2.02
C VAL A 222 4.18 13.20 -3.25
N ASP A 223 4.86 12.06 -3.05
CA ASP A 223 5.52 11.32 -4.13
C ASP A 223 4.52 10.52 -4.98
N TYR A 224 3.62 9.80 -4.34
CA TYR A 224 2.70 8.86 -4.98
C TYR A 224 1.26 9.07 -4.52
N GLY A 225 0.32 8.64 -5.35
CA GLY A 225 -1.09 8.62 -5.04
C GLY A 225 -1.75 7.30 -5.43
N GLN A 226 -2.80 6.95 -4.70
CA GLN A 226 -3.63 5.77 -4.93
C GLN A 226 -5.09 6.15 -4.72
N GLY A 227 -5.97 5.71 -5.62
CA GLY A 227 -7.39 6.01 -5.50
C GLY A 227 -8.15 5.92 -6.82
N TRP A 228 -9.44 6.16 -6.73
CA TRP A 228 -10.35 6.02 -7.87
C TRP A 228 -10.18 7.10 -8.95
N PHE A 229 -9.43 8.13 -8.65
CA PHE A 229 -9.01 9.10 -9.67
C PHE A 229 -8.23 8.41 -10.80
N TRP A 230 -7.42 7.41 -10.48
CA TRP A 230 -6.68 6.62 -11.47
C TRP A 230 -7.38 5.30 -11.77
N SER A 231 -7.51 4.43 -10.75
CA SER A 231 -8.12 3.11 -10.93
C SER A 231 -8.60 2.53 -9.61
N LYS A 232 -9.59 1.66 -9.69
CA LYS A 232 -9.87 0.67 -8.63
C LYS A 232 -8.83 -0.43 -8.69
N ALA A 233 -8.85 -1.32 -7.68
CA ALA A 233 -8.05 -2.54 -7.76
C ALA A 233 -8.47 -3.38 -8.97
N VAL A 234 -7.49 -3.84 -9.73
CA VAL A 234 -7.66 -4.64 -10.96
C VAL A 234 -7.27 -6.09 -10.71
N PRO A 235 -7.82 -7.04 -11.47
CA PRO A 235 -7.39 -8.43 -11.43
C PRO A 235 -6.00 -8.60 -12.07
N PRO A 236 -5.30 -9.73 -11.83
CA PRO A 236 -3.91 -9.91 -12.23
C PRO A 236 -3.66 -9.83 -13.75
N GLU A 237 -4.61 -10.25 -14.56
CA GLU A 237 -4.50 -10.20 -16.02
C GLU A 237 -4.40 -8.78 -16.61
N GLU A 238 -4.83 -7.77 -15.86
CA GLU A 238 -4.74 -6.37 -16.28
C GLU A 238 -3.40 -5.70 -15.92
N LEU A 239 -2.59 -6.31 -15.04
CA LEU A 239 -1.35 -5.70 -14.56
C LEU A 239 -0.39 -5.23 -15.67
N PRO A 240 -0.06 -6.06 -16.69
CA PRO A 240 0.87 -5.63 -17.73
C PRO A 240 0.39 -4.38 -18.46
N ARG A 241 -0.91 -4.35 -18.81
CA ARG A 241 -1.53 -3.22 -19.51
C ARG A 241 -1.49 -1.96 -18.64
N VAL A 242 -1.86 -2.07 -17.36
CA VAL A 242 -1.89 -0.91 -16.46
C VAL A 242 -0.49 -0.33 -16.25
N ILE A 243 0.56 -1.17 -16.19
CA ILE A 243 1.95 -0.70 -16.08
C ILE A 243 2.39 0.01 -17.37
N GLU A 244 2.08 -0.57 -18.56
CA GLU A 244 2.50 -0.04 -19.85
C GLU A 244 1.81 1.27 -20.21
N ASP A 245 0.49 1.30 -20.05
CA ASP A 245 -0.32 2.47 -20.37
C ASP A 245 -0.08 3.61 -19.38
N GLY A 246 0.14 3.27 -18.11
CA GLY A 246 0.20 4.24 -17.03
C GLY A 246 -1.05 5.13 -16.99
N PHE A 247 -0.90 6.31 -16.42
CA PHE A 247 -1.99 7.30 -16.29
C PHE A 247 -1.61 8.67 -16.87
N GLY A 248 -0.93 8.68 -18.00
CA GLY A 248 -0.44 9.90 -18.66
C GLY A 248 -1.55 10.91 -18.99
N ASP A 249 -2.79 10.46 -19.29
CA ASP A 249 -3.94 11.34 -19.49
C ASP A 249 -4.33 12.08 -18.23
N ARG A 250 -4.36 11.38 -17.09
CA ARG A 250 -4.59 11.99 -15.78
C ARG A 250 -3.49 12.97 -15.40
N GLN A 251 -2.25 12.64 -15.77
CA GLN A 251 -1.11 13.54 -15.55
C GLN A 251 -1.24 14.83 -16.38
N ARG A 252 -1.70 14.76 -17.62
CA ARG A 252 -1.98 15.97 -18.44
C ARG A 252 -3.07 16.84 -17.80
N GLU A 253 -4.09 16.23 -17.23
CA GLU A 253 -5.13 16.95 -16.48
C GLU A 253 -4.54 17.72 -15.29
N LEU A 254 -3.65 17.09 -14.51
CA LEU A 254 -2.97 17.74 -13.38
C LEU A 254 -2.08 18.91 -13.82
N LEU A 255 -1.30 18.73 -14.88
CA LEU A 255 -0.42 19.78 -15.41
C LEU A 255 -1.22 20.96 -15.97
N ALA A 256 -2.38 20.73 -16.56
CA ALA A 256 -3.27 21.79 -17.01
C ALA A 256 -3.75 22.69 -15.86
N LEU A 257 -4.06 22.09 -14.70
CA LEU A 257 -4.42 22.83 -13.48
C LEU A 257 -3.25 23.67 -12.94
N LEU A 258 -2.01 23.15 -13.01
CA LEU A 258 -0.80 23.91 -12.65
C LEU A 258 -0.66 25.19 -13.48
N HIS A 259 -0.85 25.10 -14.80
CA HIS A 259 -0.72 26.24 -15.69
C HIS A 259 -1.86 27.26 -15.54
N ALA A 260 -3.06 26.82 -15.19
CA ALA A 260 -4.19 27.72 -14.92
C ALA A 260 -3.98 28.52 -13.63
N GLY A 261 -3.60 27.86 -12.54
CA GLY A 261 -3.34 28.53 -11.25
C GLY A 261 -2.10 29.43 -11.23
N ALA A 262 -1.16 29.26 -12.17
CA ALA A 262 0.01 30.12 -12.31
C ALA A 262 -0.31 31.45 -13.04
N LYS A 263 -1.43 31.52 -13.78
CA LYS A 263 -1.87 32.72 -14.51
C LYS A 263 -2.74 33.65 -13.66
N GLU A 264 -3.20 33.18 -12.50
CA GLU A 264 -4.05 33.95 -11.58
C GLU A 264 -3.28 34.56 -10.39
N ARG A 265 -1.96 34.41 -10.34
CA ARG A 265 -1.05 35.02 -9.37
C ARG A 265 -0.11 35.96 -10.09
#